data_cf57a02b511e794d3c88d221a83630e0
#
_entry.id   cf57a02b511e794d3c88d221a83630e0
#
_cell.length_a   1.000
_cell.length_b   1.000
_cell.length_c   1.000
_cell.angle_alpha   90.00
_cell.angle_beta   90.00
_cell.angle_gamma   90.00
#
_symmetry.space_group_name_H-M   'P 1'
#
loop_
_entity.id
_entity.type
_entity.pdbx_description
1 polymer ?
#
loop_
_entity_poly.entity_id
_entity_poly.type
_entity_poly.pdbx_seq_one_letter_code
_entity_poly.pdbx_strand_id
1 'polypeptide(L)'
;MPDHYPDDYTDPELRWRLKEAIQASGKGGDEGEWSARKAQLLTQAYEKRGGSYIGEKSERQTSLEDWTEQDWQTADGSADAASGDHMDRYLPRDAWALLSESARNEAERTKERADDAGRQVADWPEAVRRVMAELGYADGGEGLTKEMLYDRAQELDVEGRSDMTKGELKAAILDAYRSEHGEPTKDELMTRAQALDVHGRSDMTKSELQDALDGATDR
;
A
#
# COMPACT_ATOMS: atom_id res chain seq x y z
N MET A 1 7.59 33.78 5.49
CA MET A 1 6.40 33.35 4.72
C MET A 1 6.66 31.92 4.34
N PRO A 2 5.84 30.93 4.68
CA PRO A 2 6.08 29.58 4.25
C PRO A 2 6.02 29.52 2.73
N ASP A 3 6.88 28.68 2.13
CA ASP A 3 6.92 28.44 0.71
C ASP A 3 5.50 28.17 0.19
N HIS A 4 5.16 28.90 -0.84
CA HIS A 4 3.87 28.87 -1.50
C HIS A 4 3.45 27.43 -1.83
N TYR A 5 2.47 26.91 -1.12
CA TYR A 5 1.76 25.72 -1.58
C TYR A 5 1.14 26.05 -2.93
N PRO A 6 1.32 25.21 -3.94
CA PRO A 6 0.76 25.50 -5.27
C PRO A 6 -0.75 25.76 -5.20
N ASP A 7 -1.25 26.55 -6.14
CA ASP A 7 -2.67 26.88 -6.27
C ASP A 7 -3.57 25.66 -6.59
N ASP A 8 -3.06 24.47 -6.35
CA ASP A 8 -3.71 23.17 -6.61
C ASP A 8 -4.68 22.74 -5.49
N TYR A 9 -4.73 23.49 -4.38
CA TYR A 9 -5.51 23.12 -3.19
C TYR A 9 -6.56 24.17 -2.84
N THR A 10 -7.78 23.73 -2.49
CA THR A 10 -8.87 24.64 -2.11
C THR A 10 -8.60 25.40 -0.80
N ASP A 11 -7.83 24.82 0.13
CA ASP A 11 -7.38 25.45 1.37
C ASP A 11 -5.89 25.12 1.64
N PRO A 12 -4.97 25.86 0.99
CA PRO A 12 -3.53 25.63 1.15
C PRO A 12 -3.04 25.84 2.59
N GLU A 13 -3.68 26.74 3.35
CA GLU A 13 -3.30 27.03 4.73
C GLU A 13 -3.66 25.87 5.67
N LEU A 14 -4.84 25.27 5.51
CA LEU A 14 -5.24 24.08 6.23
C LEU A 14 -4.26 22.93 5.95
N ARG A 15 -3.90 22.71 4.66
CA ARG A 15 -2.98 21.66 4.25
C ARG A 15 -1.59 21.85 4.86
N TRP A 16 -1.09 23.08 4.87
CA TRP A 16 0.20 23.39 5.50
C TRP A 16 0.20 23.10 7.01
N ARG A 17 -0.82 23.57 7.74
CA ARG A 17 -0.96 23.30 9.17
C ARG A 17 -1.01 21.81 9.50
N LEU A 18 -1.72 21.03 8.68
CA LEU A 18 -1.80 19.58 8.82
C LEU A 18 -0.45 18.92 8.54
N LYS A 19 0.27 19.38 7.51
CA LYS A 19 1.62 18.88 7.20
C LYS A 19 2.57 19.07 8.37
N GLU A 20 2.63 20.27 8.93
CA GLU A 20 3.47 20.57 10.10
C GLU A 20 3.14 19.67 11.30
N ALA A 21 1.84 19.52 11.60
CA ALA A 21 1.39 18.69 12.71
C ALA A 21 1.72 17.19 12.51
N ILE A 22 1.54 16.69 11.29
CA ILE A 22 1.85 15.29 10.96
C ILE A 22 3.37 15.06 10.95
N GLN A 23 4.15 15.98 10.38
CA GLN A 23 5.61 15.89 10.37
C GLN A 23 6.19 15.86 11.77
N ALA A 24 5.67 16.68 12.67
CA ALA A 24 6.09 16.72 14.08
C ALA A 24 5.62 15.50 14.91
N SER A 25 4.72 14.65 14.37
CA SER A 25 4.23 13.45 15.06
C SER A 25 5.06 12.23 14.73
N GLY A 26 5.10 11.25 15.64
CA GLY A 26 5.64 9.91 15.36
C GLY A 26 4.72 9.00 14.54
N LYS A 27 3.55 9.49 14.07
CA LYS A 27 2.64 8.70 13.25
C LYS A 27 3.13 8.61 11.82
N GLY A 28 3.35 7.39 11.37
CA GLY A 28 3.76 7.11 9.98
C GLY A 28 5.24 7.35 9.70
N GLY A 29 6.09 7.42 10.73
CA GLY A 29 7.55 7.59 10.64
C GLY A 29 8.10 8.51 11.72
N ASP A 30 9.41 8.69 11.77
CA ASP A 30 10.11 9.43 12.81
C ASP A 30 9.63 10.88 12.97
N GLU A 31 9.61 11.37 14.21
CA GLU A 31 9.25 12.75 14.53
C GLU A 31 10.18 13.74 13.81
N GLY A 32 9.59 14.71 13.12
CA GLY A 32 10.34 15.73 12.36
C GLY A 32 10.71 15.28 10.94
N GLU A 33 10.71 14.00 10.62
CA GLU A 33 10.99 13.48 9.28
C GLU A 33 9.72 13.35 8.45
N TRP A 34 9.86 13.38 7.12
CA TRP A 34 8.77 13.22 6.18
C TRP A 34 8.83 11.85 5.51
N SER A 35 7.75 11.09 5.55
CA SER A 35 7.62 9.76 4.94
C SER A 35 6.46 9.71 3.95
N ALA A 36 6.43 8.67 3.11
CA ALA A 36 5.30 8.41 2.23
C ALA A 36 4.01 8.18 3.03
N ARG A 37 4.08 7.49 4.19
CA ARG A 37 2.94 7.32 5.09
C ARG A 37 2.43 8.65 5.66
N LYS A 38 3.33 9.56 6.03
CA LYS A 38 2.95 10.91 6.47
C LYS A 38 2.27 11.70 5.34
N ALA A 39 2.67 11.47 4.08
CA ALA A 39 1.98 12.06 2.92
C ALA A 39 0.54 11.54 2.78
N GLN A 40 0.29 10.25 2.96
CA GLN A 40 -1.07 9.68 3.00
C GLN A 40 -1.90 10.26 4.15
N LEU A 41 -1.34 10.28 5.37
CA LEU A 41 -2.02 10.86 6.53
C LEU A 41 -2.38 12.33 6.30
N LEU A 42 -1.52 13.09 5.61
CA LEU A 42 -1.81 14.48 5.25
C LEU A 42 -2.99 14.56 4.29
N THR A 43 -3.01 13.76 3.24
CA THR A 43 -4.10 13.71 2.27
C THR A 43 -5.42 13.38 2.95
N GLN A 44 -5.47 12.30 3.72
CA GLN A 44 -6.65 11.89 4.47
C GLN A 44 -7.12 12.96 5.47
N ALA A 45 -6.20 13.56 6.22
CA ALA A 45 -6.53 14.59 7.20
C ALA A 45 -7.04 15.88 6.56
N TYR A 46 -6.54 16.21 5.36
CA TYR A 46 -6.92 17.38 4.58
C TYR A 46 -8.33 17.21 4.02
N GLU A 47 -8.61 16.11 3.34
CA GLU A 47 -9.92 15.79 2.75
C GLU A 47 -11.01 15.62 3.83
N LYS A 48 -10.69 14.94 4.93
CA LYS A 48 -11.60 14.80 6.09
C LYS A 48 -12.06 16.15 6.65
N ARG A 49 -11.28 17.21 6.45
CA ARG A 49 -11.61 18.56 6.90
C ARG A 49 -12.22 19.45 5.80
N GLY A 50 -12.61 18.82 4.68
CA GLY A 50 -13.27 19.50 3.56
C GLY A 50 -12.31 20.16 2.57
N GLY A 51 -11.01 19.90 2.69
CA GLY A 51 -10.03 20.30 1.68
C GLY A 51 -10.20 19.45 0.42
N SER A 52 -9.99 20.06 -0.74
CA SER A 52 -10.08 19.44 -2.06
C SER A 52 -8.99 19.98 -2.98
N TYR A 53 -8.94 19.46 -4.20
CA TYR A 53 -7.98 19.86 -5.22
C TYR A 53 -8.62 20.81 -6.23
N ILE A 54 -7.81 21.70 -6.82
CA ILE A 54 -8.22 22.62 -7.89
C ILE A 54 -7.61 22.12 -9.19
N GLY A 55 -8.45 21.69 -10.14
CA GLY A 55 -8.02 21.16 -11.43
C GLY A 55 -7.77 19.64 -11.41
N GLU A 56 -7.07 19.16 -12.44
CA GLU A 56 -6.68 17.74 -12.53
C GLU A 56 -5.58 17.41 -11.50
N LYS A 57 -5.69 16.24 -10.88
CA LYS A 57 -4.69 15.78 -9.91
C LYS A 57 -3.33 15.62 -10.58
N SER A 58 -2.28 16.06 -9.91
CA SER A 58 -0.91 15.84 -10.38
C SER A 58 -0.53 14.36 -10.31
N GLU A 59 0.49 13.94 -11.08
CA GLU A 59 1.03 12.56 -11.03
C GLU A 59 1.36 12.10 -9.60
N ARG A 60 1.83 12.99 -8.73
CA ARG A 60 2.11 12.68 -7.32
C ARG A 60 0.84 12.44 -6.51
N GLN A 61 -0.24 13.11 -6.82
CA GLN A 61 -1.54 12.95 -6.15
C GLN A 61 -2.19 11.65 -6.61
N THR A 62 -2.15 11.34 -7.89
CA THR A 62 -2.60 10.05 -8.47
C THR A 62 -1.77 8.90 -7.87
N SER A 63 -0.46 9.03 -7.80
CA SER A 63 0.41 8.02 -7.18
C SER A 63 0.10 7.74 -5.71
N LEU A 64 -0.39 8.72 -4.95
CA LEU A 64 -0.84 8.54 -3.55
C LEU A 64 -2.19 7.82 -3.46
N GLU A 65 -3.06 8.01 -4.45
CA GLU A 65 -4.31 7.25 -4.60
C GLU A 65 -4.02 5.79 -4.94
N ASP A 66 -3.23 5.56 -5.98
CA ASP A 66 -2.77 4.21 -6.37
C ASP A 66 -2.18 3.47 -5.17
N TRP A 67 -1.40 4.16 -4.35
CA TRP A 67 -0.79 3.60 -3.15
C TRP A 67 -1.81 3.20 -2.08
N THR A 68 -2.92 3.92 -1.99
CA THR A 68 -4.02 3.60 -1.06
C THR A 68 -4.86 2.43 -1.59
N GLU A 69 -5.07 2.33 -2.90
CA GLU A 69 -5.74 1.21 -3.56
C GLU A 69 -5.00 -0.12 -3.40
N GLN A 70 -3.68 -0.07 -3.43
CA GLN A 70 -2.79 -1.22 -3.38
C GLN A 70 -2.70 -1.90 -2.02
N ASP A 71 -3.40 -1.39 -1.00
CA ASP A 71 -3.42 -1.94 0.35
C ASP A 71 -2.01 -2.20 0.90
N TRP A 72 -1.19 -1.16 0.93
CA TRP A 72 0.14 -1.24 1.49
C TRP A 72 0.07 -1.52 2.98
N GLN A 73 0.81 -2.52 3.40
CA GLN A 73 0.81 -3.03 4.77
C GLN A 73 2.15 -3.67 5.12
N THR A 74 2.37 -3.97 6.38
CA THR A 74 3.46 -4.81 6.87
C THR A 74 3.15 -6.29 6.65
N ALA A 75 4.10 -7.17 6.91
CA ALA A 75 3.92 -8.61 6.73
C ALA A 75 2.80 -9.20 7.61
N ASP A 76 2.54 -8.60 8.76
CA ASP A 76 1.46 -8.99 9.68
C ASP A 76 0.10 -8.33 9.36
N GLY A 77 0.04 -7.53 8.30
CA GLY A 77 -1.18 -6.83 7.86
C GLY A 77 -1.41 -5.48 8.54
N SER A 78 -0.47 -4.98 9.34
CA SER A 78 -0.60 -3.66 9.95
C SER A 78 -0.50 -2.55 8.91
N ALA A 79 -1.37 -1.55 9.04
CA ALA A 79 -1.28 -0.30 8.28
C ALA A 79 -0.24 0.68 8.86
N ASP A 80 0.35 0.37 10.00
CA ASP A 80 1.41 1.16 10.63
C ASP A 80 2.71 0.35 10.62
N ALA A 81 3.72 0.87 9.94
CA ALA A 81 5.02 0.22 9.84
C ALA A 81 5.90 0.43 11.08
N ALA A 82 5.51 1.31 12.01
CA ALA A 82 6.26 1.55 13.23
C ALA A 82 6.06 0.42 14.24
N SER A 83 7.12 -0.34 14.51
CA SER A 83 7.15 -1.43 15.49
C SER A 83 8.22 -1.15 16.56
N GLY A 84 7.86 -0.40 17.60
CA GLY A 84 8.81 0.05 18.61
C GLY A 84 9.88 0.99 18.06
N ASP A 85 11.15 0.60 18.15
CA ASP A 85 12.30 1.36 17.64
C ASP A 85 12.68 1.01 16.19
N HIS A 86 11.89 0.11 15.53
CA HIS A 86 12.14 -0.36 14.17
C HIS A 86 10.96 -0.03 13.24
N MET A 87 11.27 0.05 11.94
CA MET A 87 10.29 0.21 10.89
C MET A 87 10.18 -1.09 10.09
N ASP A 88 9.02 -1.73 10.11
CA ASP A 88 8.75 -2.93 9.33
C ASP A 88 8.72 -2.64 7.82
N ARG A 89 8.97 -3.66 7.01
CA ARG A 89 8.88 -3.57 5.57
C ARG A 89 7.42 -3.30 5.16
N TYR A 90 7.21 -2.31 4.31
CA TYR A 90 5.90 -1.88 3.83
C TYR A 90 5.77 -2.18 2.35
N LEU A 91 4.85 -3.06 1.98
CA LEU A 91 4.60 -3.51 0.61
C LEU A 91 3.09 -3.63 0.35
N PRO A 92 2.65 -3.62 -0.91
CA PRO A 92 1.28 -3.98 -1.26
C PRO A 92 0.89 -5.34 -0.71
N ARG A 93 -0.36 -5.49 -0.29
CA ARG A 93 -0.90 -6.77 0.21
C ARG A 93 -0.65 -7.93 -0.77
N ASP A 94 -0.90 -7.71 -2.05
CA ASP A 94 -0.69 -8.70 -3.09
C ASP A 94 0.80 -9.06 -3.26
N ALA A 95 1.71 -8.13 -2.98
CA ALA A 95 3.13 -8.42 -2.96
C ALA A 95 3.47 -9.40 -1.82
N TRP A 96 2.93 -9.18 -0.62
CA TRP A 96 3.07 -10.13 0.48
C TRP A 96 2.49 -11.50 0.15
N ALA A 97 1.34 -11.56 -0.52
CA ALA A 97 0.73 -12.81 -0.94
C ALA A 97 1.64 -13.63 -1.87
N LEU A 98 2.26 -12.97 -2.85
CA LEU A 98 3.09 -13.61 -3.88
C LEU A 98 4.52 -13.95 -3.43
N LEU A 99 5.03 -13.36 -2.35
CA LEU A 99 6.32 -13.70 -1.78
C LEU A 99 6.25 -15.05 -1.05
N SER A 100 7.23 -15.92 -1.28
CA SER A 100 7.44 -17.13 -0.48
C SER A 100 7.79 -16.75 0.97
N GLU A 101 7.62 -17.67 1.90
CA GLU A 101 7.98 -17.45 3.32
C GLU A 101 9.45 -17.03 3.46
N SER A 102 10.35 -17.68 2.73
CA SER A 102 11.78 -17.33 2.74
C SER A 102 12.05 -15.92 2.21
N ALA A 103 11.32 -15.49 1.17
CA ALA A 103 11.45 -14.16 0.58
C ALA A 103 10.87 -13.06 1.48
N ARG A 104 9.78 -13.33 2.19
CA ARG A 104 9.23 -12.43 3.23
C ARG A 104 10.25 -12.18 4.33
N ASN A 105 10.82 -13.27 4.87
CA ASN A 105 11.86 -13.20 5.89
C ASN A 105 13.10 -12.43 5.43
N GLU A 106 13.49 -12.54 4.16
CA GLU A 106 14.60 -11.77 3.59
C GLU A 106 14.22 -10.29 3.45
N ALA A 107 13.00 -9.99 3.04
CA ALA A 107 12.49 -8.64 2.93
C ALA A 107 12.54 -7.91 4.28
N GLU A 108 12.04 -8.54 5.35
CA GLU A 108 12.09 -8.00 6.72
C GLU A 108 13.53 -7.79 7.20
N ARG A 109 14.40 -8.82 7.13
CA ARG A 109 15.80 -8.70 7.54
C ARG A 109 16.57 -7.61 6.79
N THR A 110 16.23 -7.38 5.53
CA THR A 110 16.89 -6.33 4.74
C THR A 110 16.45 -4.94 5.21
N LYS A 111 15.19 -4.80 5.63
CA LYS A 111 14.69 -3.56 6.22
C LYS A 111 15.30 -3.30 7.58
N GLU A 112 15.29 -4.30 8.47
CA GLU A 112 15.89 -4.26 9.81
C GLU A 112 17.37 -3.84 9.76
N ARG A 113 18.18 -4.45 8.88
CA ARG A 113 19.59 -4.05 8.69
C ARG A 113 19.75 -2.61 8.19
N ALA A 114 18.81 -2.10 7.41
CA ALA A 114 18.85 -0.72 6.95
C ALA A 114 18.55 0.23 8.10
N ASP A 115 17.56 -0.10 8.94
CA ASP A 115 17.21 0.67 10.13
C ASP A 115 18.37 0.70 11.15
N ASP A 116 18.97 -0.44 11.43
CA ASP A 116 20.16 -0.56 12.30
C ASP A 116 21.32 0.31 11.79
N ALA A 117 21.41 0.49 10.48
CA ALA A 117 22.39 1.37 9.84
C ALA A 117 21.93 2.84 9.75
N GLY A 118 20.81 3.22 10.37
CA GLY A 118 20.24 4.57 10.33
C GLY A 118 19.70 4.97 8.95
N ARG A 119 19.35 4.00 8.09
CA ARG A 119 18.80 4.26 6.75
C ARG A 119 17.31 4.00 6.72
N GLN A 120 16.52 5.01 6.55
CA GLN A 120 15.06 4.94 6.44
C GLN A 120 14.62 4.09 5.23
N VAL A 121 15.36 4.16 4.12
CA VAL A 121 15.06 3.42 2.89
C VAL A 121 15.98 2.19 2.77
N ALA A 122 15.37 1.02 2.64
CA ALA A 122 16.08 -0.23 2.40
C ALA A 122 15.86 -0.71 0.95
N ASP A 123 16.92 -1.18 0.32
CA ASP A 123 16.84 -1.79 -1.01
C ASP A 123 15.88 -2.98 -1.01
N TRP A 124 15.20 -3.19 -2.12
CA TRP A 124 14.38 -4.37 -2.32
C TRP A 124 15.24 -5.59 -2.66
N PRO A 125 15.12 -6.70 -1.92
CA PRO A 125 15.66 -7.99 -2.34
C PRO A 125 15.17 -8.39 -3.74
N GLU A 126 15.88 -9.28 -4.41
CA GLU A 126 15.52 -9.69 -5.76
C GLU A 126 14.10 -10.23 -5.87
N ALA A 127 13.67 -11.04 -4.91
CA ALA A 127 12.32 -11.59 -4.88
C ALA A 127 11.24 -10.48 -4.79
N VAL A 128 11.47 -9.45 -3.97
CA VAL A 128 10.58 -8.29 -3.88
C VAL A 128 10.55 -7.53 -5.21
N ARG A 129 11.70 -7.26 -5.83
CA ARG A 129 11.75 -6.59 -7.14
C ARG A 129 10.96 -7.35 -8.20
N ARG A 130 11.08 -8.69 -8.24
CA ARG A 130 10.33 -9.54 -9.19
C ARG A 130 8.83 -9.47 -8.96
N VAL A 131 8.40 -9.53 -7.70
CA VAL A 131 6.98 -9.40 -7.35
C VAL A 131 6.45 -8.01 -7.71
N MET A 132 7.20 -6.95 -7.40
CA MET A 132 6.79 -5.58 -7.73
C MET A 132 6.71 -5.35 -9.25
N ALA A 133 7.62 -5.96 -10.03
CA ALA A 133 7.53 -5.95 -11.50
C ALA A 133 6.33 -6.76 -12.03
N GLU A 134 6.03 -7.93 -11.43
CA GLU A 134 4.85 -8.75 -11.78
C GLU A 134 3.52 -8.03 -11.52
N LEU A 135 3.50 -7.18 -10.51
CA LEU A 135 2.33 -6.37 -10.13
C LEU A 135 2.27 -5.01 -10.87
N GLY A 136 3.30 -4.67 -11.67
CA GLY A 136 3.35 -3.41 -12.41
C GLY A 136 3.81 -2.19 -11.59
N TYR A 137 4.38 -2.40 -10.41
CA TYR A 137 4.88 -1.32 -9.52
C TYR A 137 6.34 -0.96 -9.73
N ALA A 138 7.05 -1.65 -10.60
CA ALA A 138 8.42 -1.35 -10.96
C ALA A 138 8.57 -1.36 -12.48
N ASP A 139 9.14 -0.29 -13.02
CA ASP A 139 9.49 -0.20 -14.42
C ASP A 139 10.68 -1.11 -14.74
N GLY A 140 10.47 -2.05 -15.61
CA GLY A 140 11.53 -2.91 -16.16
C GLY A 140 12.10 -3.88 -15.12
N GLY A 141 11.87 -5.14 -15.29
CA GLY A 141 12.38 -6.23 -14.47
C GLY A 141 11.77 -7.54 -14.92
N GLU A 142 12.46 -8.64 -14.64
CA GLU A 142 11.84 -9.94 -14.81
C GLU A 142 10.79 -10.13 -13.70
N GLY A 143 9.54 -10.35 -14.08
CA GLY A 143 8.47 -10.75 -13.17
C GLY A 143 8.69 -12.16 -12.60
N LEU A 144 7.69 -12.66 -11.90
CA LEU A 144 7.69 -14.03 -11.36
C LEU A 144 7.66 -15.07 -12.49
N THR A 145 8.38 -16.17 -12.31
CA THR A 145 8.27 -17.34 -13.18
C THR A 145 7.09 -18.23 -12.77
N LYS A 146 6.64 -19.12 -13.65
CA LYS A 146 5.64 -20.13 -13.29
C LYS A 146 6.14 -21.03 -12.14
N GLU A 147 7.42 -21.37 -12.12
CA GLU A 147 8.03 -22.17 -11.07
C GLU A 147 7.95 -21.48 -9.71
N MET A 148 8.32 -20.20 -9.61
CA MET A 148 8.21 -19.44 -8.36
C MET A 148 6.77 -19.38 -7.84
N LEU A 149 5.79 -19.17 -8.73
CA LEU A 149 4.38 -19.20 -8.36
C LEU A 149 3.92 -20.60 -7.95
N TYR A 150 4.44 -21.66 -8.60
CA TYR A 150 4.12 -23.02 -8.22
C TYR A 150 4.63 -23.35 -6.81
N ASP A 151 5.86 -22.96 -6.48
CA ASP A 151 6.44 -23.14 -5.16
C ASP A 151 5.62 -22.39 -4.10
N ARG A 152 5.22 -21.15 -4.41
CA ARG A 152 4.37 -20.38 -3.49
C ARG A 152 2.97 -21.01 -3.33
N ALA A 153 2.36 -21.49 -4.42
CA ALA A 153 1.08 -22.19 -4.38
C ALA A 153 1.17 -23.51 -3.58
N GLN A 154 2.36 -24.13 -3.55
CA GLN A 154 2.61 -25.30 -2.73
C GLN A 154 2.69 -24.95 -1.23
N GLU A 155 3.34 -23.84 -0.87
CA GLU A 155 3.37 -23.34 0.52
C GLU A 155 1.95 -23.04 1.07
N LEU A 156 1.04 -22.60 0.21
CA LEU A 156 -0.35 -22.29 0.53
C LEU A 156 -1.33 -23.46 0.33
N ASP A 157 -0.83 -24.67 0.09
CA ASP A 157 -1.64 -25.88 -0.14
C ASP A 157 -2.71 -25.73 -1.24
N VAL A 158 -2.43 -24.90 -2.28
CA VAL A 158 -3.36 -24.69 -3.42
C VAL A 158 -3.55 -26.03 -4.14
N GLU A 159 -4.79 -26.51 -4.21
CA GLU A 159 -5.15 -27.73 -4.92
C GLU A 159 -5.10 -27.53 -6.44
N GLY A 160 -4.79 -28.59 -7.20
CA GLY A 160 -4.78 -28.58 -8.66
C GLY A 160 -3.68 -27.74 -9.32
N ARG A 161 -2.72 -27.21 -8.54
CA ARG A 161 -1.65 -26.31 -9.02
C ARG A 161 -0.81 -26.84 -10.17
N SER A 162 -0.71 -28.18 -10.33
CA SER A 162 0.08 -28.81 -11.40
C SER A 162 -0.44 -28.49 -12.80
N ASP A 163 -1.73 -28.34 -12.96
CA ASP A 163 -2.39 -28.12 -14.23
C ASP A 163 -2.63 -26.62 -14.53
N MET A 164 -2.33 -25.76 -13.58
CA MET A 164 -2.56 -24.31 -13.69
C MET A 164 -1.53 -23.64 -14.60
N THR A 165 -1.98 -22.65 -15.33
CA THR A 165 -1.16 -21.66 -16.04
C THR A 165 -0.52 -20.70 -15.03
N LYS A 166 0.43 -19.87 -15.48
CA LYS A 166 1.03 -18.82 -14.64
C LYS A 166 -0.02 -17.87 -14.05
N GLY A 167 -1.00 -17.45 -14.88
CA GLY A 167 -2.07 -16.55 -14.45
C GLY A 167 -3.02 -17.19 -13.43
N GLU A 168 -3.39 -18.45 -13.63
CA GLU A 168 -4.22 -19.21 -12.71
C GLU A 168 -3.52 -19.46 -11.36
N LEU A 169 -2.22 -19.77 -11.37
CA LEU A 169 -1.44 -19.88 -10.14
C LEU A 169 -1.42 -18.57 -9.36
N LYS A 170 -1.16 -17.44 -10.05
CA LYS A 170 -1.19 -16.12 -9.42
C LYS A 170 -2.55 -15.84 -8.77
N ALA A 171 -3.65 -16.05 -9.49
CA ALA A 171 -5.00 -15.85 -8.99
C ALA A 171 -5.31 -16.74 -7.78
N ALA A 172 -4.98 -18.03 -7.86
CA ALA A 172 -5.20 -18.99 -6.79
C ALA A 172 -4.39 -18.67 -5.51
N ILE A 173 -3.14 -18.18 -5.66
CA ILE A 173 -2.32 -17.71 -4.54
C ILE A 173 -2.99 -16.51 -3.85
N LEU A 174 -3.43 -15.51 -4.62
CA LEU A 174 -4.09 -14.34 -4.07
C LEU A 174 -5.38 -14.72 -3.34
N ASP A 175 -6.18 -15.63 -3.87
CA ASP A 175 -7.41 -16.10 -3.25
C ASP A 175 -7.13 -16.91 -1.97
N ALA A 176 -6.14 -17.81 -1.99
CA ALA A 176 -5.72 -18.56 -0.80
C ALA A 176 -5.22 -17.62 0.30
N TYR A 177 -4.39 -16.64 -0.06
CA TYR A 177 -3.89 -15.64 0.89
C TYR A 177 -5.01 -14.80 1.51
N ARG A 178 -5.99 -14.36 0.70
CA ARG A 178 -7.19 -13.66 1.21
C ARG A 178 -8.00 -14.51 2.17
N SER A 179 -8.14 -15.81 1.88
CA SER A 179 -8.90 -16.74 2.73
C SER A 179 -8.22 -16.95 4.08
N GLU A 180 -6.89 -16.96 4.12
CA GLU A 180 -6.10 -17.17 5.34
C GLU A 180 -6.01 -15.89 6.19
N HIS A 181 -5.80 -14.73 5.56
CA HIS A 181 -5.57 -13.44 6.25
C HIS A 181 -6.82 -12.56 6.33
N GLY A 182 -7.96 -13.09 5.92
CA GLY A 182 -9.23 -12.39 5.86
C GLY A 182 -9.34 -11.44 4.67
N GLU A 183 -10.57 -11.13 4.31
CA GLU A 183 -10.85 -10.03 3.38
C GLU A 183 -10.66 -8.69 4.09
N PRO A 184 -10.39 -7.60 3.34
CA PRO A 184 -10.32 -6.27 3.92
C PRO A 184 -11.50 -6.00 4.84
N THR A 185 -11.26 -5.42 5.99
CA THR A 185 -12.33 -5.02 6.91
C THR A 185 -13.15 -3.87 6.32
N LYS A 186 -14.36 -3.64 6.85
CA LYS A 186 -15.15 -2.47 6.42
C LYS A 186 -14.40 -1.16 6.63
N ASP A 187 -13.59 -1.04 7.69
CA ASP A 187 -12.82 0.17 8.02
C ASP A 187 -11.67 0.38 7.01
N GLU A 188 -11.02 -0.69 6.57
CA GLU A 188 -10.01 -0.64 5.50
C GLU A 188 -10.63 -0.24 4.16
N LEU A 189 -11.75 -0.85 3.77
CA LEU A 189 -12.49 -0.48 2.57
C LEU A 189 -13.03 0.95 2.64
N MET A 190 -13.47 1.41 3.81
CA MET A 190 -13.90 2.78 4.04
C MET A 190 -12.75 3.78 3.83
N THR A 191 -11.56 3.43 4.32
CA THR A 191 -10.36 4.24 4.15
C THR A 191 -9.98 4.36 2.67
N ARG A 192 -10.05 3.25 1.91
CA ARG A 192 -9.83 3.22 0.46
C ARG A 192 -10.89 4.04 -0.29
N ALA A 193 -12.18 3.81 0.03
CA ALA A 193 -13.29 4.54 -0.57
C ALA A 193 -13.22 6.06 -0.29
N GLN A 194 -12.62 6.45 0.83
CA GLN A 194 -12.34 7.85 1.14
C GLN A 194 -11.21 8.41 0.28
N ALA A 195 -10.16 7.65 0.04
CA ALA A 195 -9.04 8.07 -0.79
C ALA A 195 -9.45 8.24 -2.27
N LEU A 196 -10.35 7.38 -2.75
CA LEU A 196 -10.92 7.42 -4.11
C LEU A 196 -12.15 8.33 -4.25
N ASP A 197 -12.46 9.11 -3.21
CA ASP A 197 -13.63 10.01 -3.16
C ASP A 197 -14.95 9.33 -3.56
N VAL A 198 -15.13 8.06 -3.14
CA VAL A 198 -16.38 7.34 -3.35
C VAL A 198 -17.50 8.03 -2.58
N HIS A 199 -18.45 8.62 -3.30
CA HIS A 199 -19.59 9.32 -2.72
C HIS A 199 -20.55 8.35 -2.02
N GLY A 200 -21.10 8.75 -0.86
CA GLY A 200 -22.06 7.94 -0.13
C GLY A 200 -21.44 6.78 0.68
N ARG A 201 -20.11 6.67 0.72
CA ARG A 201 -19.37 5.58 1.39
C ARG A 201 -19.77 5.34 2.85
N SER A 202 -20.22 6.39 3.57
CA SER A 202 -20.58 6.29 4.99
C SER A 202 -21.75 5.35 5.24
N ASP A 203 -22.67 5.25 4.28
CA ASP A 203 -23.89 4.45 4.37
C ASP A 203 -23.74 3.07 3.70
N MET A 204 -22.59 2.82 3.04
CA MET A 204 -22.33 1.58 2.33
C MET A 204 -22.01 0.42 3.28
N THR A 205 -22.50 -0.74 2.91
CA THR A 205 -22.06 -2.02 3.49
C THR A 205 -20.67 -2.38 3.02
N LYS A 206 -20.03 -3.39 3.61
CA LYS A 206 -18.73 -3.91 3.18
C LYS A 206 -18.74 -4.30 1.69
N SER A 207 -19.78 -5.01 1.25
CA SER A 207 -19.93 -5.43 -0.15
C SER A 207 -20.09 -4.25 -1.10
N GLU A 208 -20.93 -3.27 -0.74
CA GLU A 208 -21.13 -2.07 -1.55
C GLU A 208 -19.86 -1.21 -1.66
N LEU A 209 -19.07 -1.15 -0.60
CA LEU A 209 -17.76 -0.49 -0.63
C LEU A 209 -16.80 -1.21 -1.57
N GLN A 210 -16.77 -2.55 -1.55
CA GLN A 210 -15.94 -3.34 -2.45
C GLN A 210 -16.36 -3.13 -3.90
N ASP A 211 -17.65 -3.25 -4.21
CA ASP A 211 -18.20 -3.05 -5.56
C ASP A 211 -17.94 -1.63 -6.08
N ALA A 212 -18.03 -0.63 -5.19
CA ALA A 212 -17.77 0.76 -5.54
C ALA A 212 -16.29 1.04 -5.82
N LEU A 213 -15.39 0.39 -5.08
CA LEU A 213 -13.95 0.46 -5.29
C LEU A 213 -13.55 -0.22 -6.61
N ASP A 214 -14.07 -1.42 -6.88
CA ASP A 214 -13.84 -2.14 -8.14
C ASP A 214 -14.34 -1.34 -9.35
N GLY A 215 -15.47 -0.63 -9.22
CA GLY A 215 -16.01 0.24 -10.25
C GLY A 215 -15.28 1.60 -10.39
N ALA A 216 -14.54 2.03 -9.40
CA ALA A 216 -13.72 3.26 -9.44
C ALA A 216 -12.38 3.02 -10.15
N THR A 217 -11.84 1.80 -10.07
CA THR A 217 -10.58 1.36 -10.72
C THR A 217 -10.72 1.10 -12.23
N ASP A 218 -11.94 0.90 -12.72
CA ASP A 218 -12.22 0.62 -14.16
C ASP A 218 -12.42 1.91 -15.01
N ARG A 219 -12.16 3.11 -14.47
CA ARG A 219 -12.35 4.40 -15.15
C ARG A 219 -11.07 5.16 -15.35
#